data_8f8770af5c96baf4a3599328cc615ed4
#
_entry.id   8f8770af5c96baf4a3599328cc615ed4
#
_cell.length_a   1.000
_cell.length_b   1.000
_cell.length_c   1.000
_cell.angle_alpha   90.00
_cell.angle_beta   90.00
_cell.angle_gamma   90.00
#
_symmetry.space_group_name_H-M   'P 1'
#
loop_
_entity.id
_entity.type
_entity.pdbx_description
1 polymer ?
#
loop_
_entity_poly.entity_id
_entity_poly.type
_entity_poly.pdbx_seq_one_letter_code
_entity_poly.pdbx_strand_id
1 'polypeptide(L)'
;MKKWKHINFEQRKTIASGISHNMKVKDLGILLNLHPTGISREVKRNRILVEPIKNNNEICPKLNRWPYVCTNCKKRYFDCPFNKYIYNAKNAQNNADYTLKSSRNGIDIDNEEMKLIDHIIKVGVDNNKSIYQIKVENNNSINKSVTTLY
;
A
#
# COMPACT_ATOMS: atom_id res chain seq x y z
N MET A 1 -8.21 13.21 -20.33
CA MET A 1 -7.30 12.45 -19.44
C MET A 1 -8.04 11.26 -18.85
N LYS A 2 -7.55 10.02 -19.04
CA LYS A 2 -8.15 8.85 -18.39
C LYS A 2 -7.89 8.92 -16.88
N LYS A 3 -8.94 9.13 -16.12
CA LYS A 3 -8.87 9.16 -14.64
C LYS A 3 -8.48 7.76 -14.15
N TRP A 4 -7.37 7.63 -13.46
CA TRP A 4 -6.95 6.36 -12.84
C TRP A 4 -8.01 5.94 -11.82
N LYS A 5 -8.64 4.79 -12.06
CA LYS A 5 -9.62 4.24 -11.13
C LYS A 5 -8.92 3.23 -10.22
N HIS A 6 -9.08 3.40 -8.92
CA HIS A 6 -8.67 2.38 -7.95
C HIS A 6 -9.51 1.12 -8.12
N ILE A 7 -8.89 -0.04 -7.94
CA ILE A 7 -9.59 -1.33 -7.96
C ILE A 7 -10.50 -1.38 -6.74
N ASN A 8 -11.79 -1.60 -6.95
CA ASN A 8 -12.78 -1.70 -5.89
C ASN A 8 -12.92 -3.15 -5.38
N PHE A 9 -13.71 -3.35 -4.32
CA PHE A 9 -13.86 -4.66 -3.68
C PHE A 9 -14.47 -5.71 -4.61
N GLU A 10 -15.48 -5.37 -5.42
CA GLU A 10 -16.10 -6.28 -6.37
C GLU A 10 -15.09 -6.74 -7.44
N GLN A 11 -14.30 -5.83 -7.95
CA GLN A 11 -13.22 -6.15 -8.88
C GLN A 11 -12.18 -7.08 -8.22
N ARG A 12 -11.85 -6.88 -6.94
CA ARG A 12 -10.95 -7.78 -6.18
C ARG A 12 -11.54 -9.18 -6.04
N LYS A 13 -12.85 -9.30 -5.77
CA LYS A 13 -13.55 -10.59 -5.74
C LYS A 13 -13.47 -11.30 -7.10
N THR A 14 -13.72 -10.56 -8.17
CA THR A 14 -13.62 -11.09 -9.54
C THR A 14 -12.19 -11.53 -9.88
N ILE A 15 -11.17 -10.79 -9.47
CA ILE A 15 -9.75 -11.19 -9.62
C ILE A 15 -9.48 -12.49 -8.86
N ALA A 16 -9.91 -12.61 -7.61
CA ALA A 16 -9.74 -13.82 -6.80
C ALA A 16 -10.43 -15.03 -7.42
N SER A 17 -11.66 -14.87 -7.89
CA SER A 17 -12.41 -15.90 -8.61
C SER A 17 -11.72 -16.28 -9.92
N GLY A 18 -11.30 -15.31 -10.72
CA GLY A 18 -10.61 -15.58 -11.98
C GLY A 18 -9.29 -16.34 -11.78
N ILE A 19 -8.54 -16.04 -10.72
CA ILE A 19 -7.34 -16.81 -10.33
C ILE A 19 -7.72 -18.26 -10.02
N SER A 20 -8.78 -18.49 -9.26
CA SER A 20 -9.26 -19.85 -8.91
C SER A 20 -9.69 -20.66 -10.15
N HIS A 21 -10.18 -19.99 -11.17
CA HIS A 21 -10.60 -20.60 -12.45
C HIS A 21 -9.50 -20.60 -13.52
N ASN A 22 -8.23 -20.32 -13.17
CA ASN A 22 -7.10 -20.27 -14.09
C ASN A 22 -7.25 -19.27 -15.26
N MET A 23 -8.03 -18.20 -15.09
CA MET A 23 -8.18 -17.18 -16.12
C MET A 23 -6.86 -16.47 -16.40
N LYS A 24 -6.60 -16.15 -17.66
CA LYS A 24 -5.44 -15.33 -18.05
C LYS A 24 -5.63 -13.89 -17.59
N VAL A 25 -4.55 -13.22 -17.23
CA VAL A 25 -4.61 -11.81 -16.80
C VAL A 25 -5.21 -10.89 -17.88
N LYS A 26 -5.03 -11.21 -19.16
CA LYS A 26 -5.62 -10.46 -20.27
C LYS A 26 -7.14 -10.54 -20.27
N ASP A 27 -7.68 -11.74 -20.06
CA ASP A 27 -9.13 -11.98 -20.06
C ASP A 27 -9.79 -11.28 -18.85
N LEU A 28 -9.14 -11.32 -17.69
CA LEU A 28 -9.55 -10.52 -16.54
C LEU A 28 -9.49 -9.02 -16.80
N GLY A 29 -8.48 -8.56 -17.55
CA GLY A 29 -8.38 -7.17 -17.97
C GLY A 29 -9.57 -6.72 -18.82
N ILE A 30 -9.97 -7.53 -19.78
CA ILE A 30 -11.15 -7.28 -20.62
C ILE A 30 -12.42 -7.28 -19.75
N LEU A 31 -12.62 -8.31 -18.93
CA LEU A 31 -13.80 -8.47 -18.07
C LEU A 31 -13.99 -7.28 -17.11
N LEU A 32 -12.91 -6.78 -16.53
CA LEU A 32 -12.94 -5.71 -15.53
C LEU A 32 -12.75 -4.32 -16.12
N ASN A 33 -12.52 -4.22 -17.42
CA ASN A 33 -12.11 -2.96 -18.09
C ASN A 33 -10.90 -2.31 -17.40
N LEU A 34 -9.91 -3.15 -17.04
CA LEU A 34 -8.67 -2.75 -16.38
C LEU A 34 -7.46 -3.18 -17.22
N HIS A 35 -6.37 -2.41 -17.12
CA HIS A 35 -5.15 -2.82 -17.78
C HIS A 35 -4.53 -4.05 -17.08
N PRO A 36 -4.09 -5.10 -17.82
CA PRO A 36 -3.53 -6.34 -17.24
C PRO A 36 -2.37 -6.12 -16.27
N THR A 37 -1.54 -5.09 -16.51
CA THR A 37 -0.44 -4.75 -15.59
C THR A 37 -0.96 -4.21 -14.25
N GLY A 38 -2.11 -3.53 -14.23
CA GLY A 38 -2.76 -3.07 -13.01
C GLY A 38 -3.19 -4.26 -12.15
N ILE A 39 -3.84 -5.26 -12.76
CA ILE A 39 -4.25 -6.49 -12.09
C ILE A 39 -3.02 -7.27 -11.58
N SER A 40 -1.96 -7.38 -12.39
CA SER A 40 -0.72 -8.03 -11.98
C SER A 40 -0.07 -7.37 -10.77
N ARG A 41 -0.04 -6.03 -10.74
CA ARG A 41 0.47 -5.25 -9.60
C ARG A 41 -0.40 -5.41 -8.36
N GLU A 42 -1.72 -5.39 -8.51
CA GLU A 42 -2.68 -5.62 -7.42
C GLU A 42 -2.41 -6.96 -6.74
N VAL A 43 -2.33 -8.05 -7.52
CA VAL A 43 -2.08 -9.40 -6.97
C VAL A 43 -0.71 -9.51 -6.31
N LYS A 44 0.36 -8.99 -6.95
CA LYS A 44 1.71 -9.01 -6.37
C LYS A 44 1.80 -8.24 -5.06
N ARG A 45 1.16 -7.06 -4.98
CA ARG A 45 1.18 -6.20 -3.79
C ARG A 45 0.42 -6.82 -2.62
N ASN A 46 -0.70 -7.46 -2.90
CA ASN A 46 -1.65 -7.93 -1.89
C ASN A 46 -1.64 -9.45 -1.69
N ARG A 47 -0.64 -10.16 -2.25
CA ARG A 47 -0.47 -11.58 -1.92
C ARG A 47 0.00 -11.75 -0.48
N ILE A 48 -0.52 -12.76 0.19
CA ILE A 48 -0.28 -13.05 1.60
C ILE A 48 0.53 -14.32 1.72
N LEU A 49 1.53 -14.31 2.58
CA LEU A 49 2.27 -15.50 2.99
C LEU A 49 1.39 -16.32 3.96
N VAL A 50 1.03 -17.54 3.57
CA VAL A 50 0.12 -18.41 4.36
C VAL A 50 0.89 -19.43 5.17
N GLU A 51 1.90 -20.03 4.56
CA GLU A 51 2.71 -21.08 5.18
C GLU A 51 4.19 -20.76 4.96
N PRO A 52 4.85 -20.15 5.96
CA PRO A 52 6.29 -19.96 5.91
C PRO A 52 6.98 -21.32 6.16
N ILE A 53 7.93 -21.65 5.32
CA ILE A 53 8.81 -22.81 5.55
C ILE A 53 10.03 -22.33 6.32
N LYS A 54 10.29 -22.97 7.48
CA LYS A 54 11.44 -22.63 8.31
C LYS A 54 12.73 -22.78 7.50
N ASN A 55 13.58 -21.77 7.54
CA ASN A 55 14.90 -21.71 6.91
C ASN A 55 14.93 -21.73 5.37
N ASN A 56 13.81 -21.46 4.70
CA ASN A 56 13.84 -21.29 3.25
C ASN A 56 13.33 -19.90 2.86
N ASN A 57 14.27 -19.01 2.51
CA ASN A 57 13.97 -17.66 1.98
C ASN A 57 13.82 -17.64 0.45
N GLU A 58 13.95 -18.80 -0.22
CA GLU A 58 13.86 -18.86 -1.66
C GLU A 58 12.41 -18.69 -2.15
N ILE A 59 12.26 -17.87 -3.17
CA ILE A 59 10.98 -17.64 -3.82
C ILE A 59 10.79 -18.68 -4.93
N CYS A 60 9.65 -19.38 -4.89
CA CYS A 60 9.30 -20.34 -5.95
C CYS A 60 9.34 -19.65 -7.33
N PRO A 61 10.09 -20.18 -8.32
CA PRO A 61 10.17 -19.60 -9.66
C PRO A 61 8.82 -19.41 -10.35
N LYS A 62 7.83 -20.23 -10.02
CA LYS A 62 6.45 -20.09 -10.54
C LYS A 62 5.77 -18.80 -10.10
N LEU A 63 6.16 -18.24 -8.95
CA LEU A 63 5.61 -16.98 -8.44
C LEU A 63 6.12 -15.73 -9.19
N ASN A 64 7.06 -15.89 -10.13
CA ASN A 64 7.50 -14.82 -11.02
C ASN A 64 6.56 -14.62 -12.23
N ARG A 65 5.61 -15.54 -12.43
CA ARG A 65 4.63 -15.51 -13.52
C ARG A 65 3.21 -15.45 -12.95
N TRP A 66 2.27 -15.01 -13.78
CA TRP A 66 0.84 -15.04 -13.45
C TRP A 66 0.41 -16.45 -13.02
N PRO A 67 -0.36 -16.61 -11.95
CA PRO A 67 -1.03 -15.57 -11.13
C PRO A 67 -0.23 -15.05 -9.92
N TYR A 68 1.07 -15.30 -9.81
CA TYR A 68 1.96 -14.86 -8.72
C TYR A 68 1.62 -15.41 -7.32
N VAL A 69 0.72 -16.37 -7.25
CA VAL A 69 0.21 -17.03 -6.04
C VAL A 69 0.08 -18.53 -6.24
N CYS A 70 -0.06 -19.28 -5.15
CA CYS A 70 -0.08 -20.73 -5.15
C CYS A 70 -1.50 -21.34 -5.26
N THR A 71 -2.55 -20.54 -5.52
CA THR A 71 -3.96 -20.99 -5.44
C THR A 71 -4.21 -22.26 -6.23
N ASN A 72 -3.72 -22.38 -7.46
CA ASN A 72 -3.94 -23.53 -8.33
C ASN A 72 -2.68 -24.39 -8.54
N CYS A 73 -1.71 -24.27 -7.64
CA CYS A 73 -0.50 -25.08 -7.74
C CYS A 73 -0.75 -26.48 -7.15
N LYS A 74 -0.64 -27.51 -8.00
CA LYS A 74 -0.84 -28.92 -7.58
C LYS A 74 0.10 -29.32 -6.43
N LYS A 75 1.36 -28.78 -6.42
CA LYS A 75 2.33 -29.07 -5.36
C LYS A 75 2.04 -28.35 -4.03
N ARG A 76 1.06 -27.43 -3.98
CA ARG A 76 0.76 -26.67 -2.76
C ARG A 76 0.41 -27.56 -1.56
N TYR A 77 -0.27 -28.65 -1.82
CA TYR A 77 -0.79 -29.55 -0.79
C TYR A 77 0.12 -30.72 -0.45
N PHE A 78 1.26 -30.82 -1.16
CA PHE A 78 2.24 -31.89 -0.98
C PHE A 78 3.62 -31.26 -0.66
N ASP A 79 4.69 -31.93 -0.95
CA ASP A 79 6.08 -31.56 -0.62
C ASP A 79 6.59 -30.32 -1.39
N CYS A 80 5.95 -29.17 -1.18
CA CYS A 80 6.44 -27.92 -1.75
C CYS A 80 7.48 -27.29 -0.81
N PRO A 81 8.75 -27.16 -1.24
CA PRO A 81 9.82 -26.62 -0.39
C PRO A 81 9.81 -25.08 -0.29
N PHE A 82 8.89 -24.40 -0.94
CA PHE A 82 8.85 -22.94 -1.01
C PHE A 82 7.73 -22.33 -0.17
N ASN A 83 7.94 -21.10 0.27
CA ASN A 83 6.91 -20.29 0.92
C ASN A 83 5.66 -20.17 0.04
N LYS A 84 4.49 -20.32 0.64
CA LYS A 84 3.21 -20.36 -0.06
C LYS A 84 2.46 -19.04 0.07
N TYR A 85 2.02 -18.51 -1.07
CA TYR A 85 1.31 -17.24 -1.15
C TYR A 85 -0.09 -17.43 -1.74
N ILE A 86 -1.06 -16.69 -1.21
CA ILE A 86 -2.43 -16.61 -1.74
C ILE A 86 -2.82 -15.16 -1.98
N TYR A 87 -3.84 -14.95 -2.82
CA TYR A 87 -4.53 -13.68 -2.95
C TYR A 87 -5.92 -13.78 -2.35
N ASN A 88 -6.26 -12.85 -1.47
CA ASN A 88 -7.55 -12.76 -0.83
C ASN A 88 -8.13 -11.34 -1.02
N ALA A 89 -9.33 -11.26 -1.61
CA ALA A 89 -9.97 -10.00 -1.95
C ALA A 89 -10.25 -9.12 -0.71
N LYS A 90 -10.65 -9.73 0.42
CA LYS A 90 -10.95 -9.01 1.67
C LYS A 90 -9.68 -8.39 2.26
N ASN A 91 -8.59 -9.16 2.32
CA ASN A 91 -7.32 -8.65 2.82
C ASN A 91 -6.75 -7.56 1.91
N ALA A 92 -6.88 -7.72 0.58
CA ALA A 92 -6.48 -6.70 -0.37
C ALA A 92 -7.29 -5.40 -0.23
N GLN A 93 -8.60 -5.51 0.08
CA GLN A 93 -9.43 -4.35 0.38
C GLN A 93 -8.99 -3.68 1.68
N ASN A 94 -8.82 -4.44 2.76
CA ASN A 94 -8.37 -3.91 4.04
C ASN A 94 -7.03 -3.16 3.92
N ASN A 95 -6.09 -3.70 3.16
CA ASN A 95 -4.80 -3.03 2.88
C ASN A 95 -4.98 -1.71 2.11
N ALA A 96 -5.89 -1.68 1.14
CA ALA A 96 -6.19 -0.47 0.38
C ALA A 96 -6.85 0.60 1.26
N ASP A 97 -7.81 0.20 2.10
CA ASP A 97 -8.51 1.10 3.02
C ASP A 97 -7.55 1.64 4.09
N TYR A 98 -6.67 0.78 4.62
CA TYR A 98 -5.61 1.20 5.55
C TYR A 98 -4.66 2.22 4.90
N THR A 99 -4.17 1.92 3.69
CA THR A 99 -3.28 2.83 2.97
C THR A 99 -3.95 4.17 2.68
N LEU A 100 -5.22 4.14 2.30
CA LEU A 100 -5.99 5.36 2.04
C LEU A 100 -6.22 6.17 3.32
N LYS A 101 -6.53 5.50 4.42
CA LYS A 101 -6.72 6.13 5.73
C LYS A 101 -5.41 6.72 6.25
N SER A 102 -4.32 5.97 6.22
CA SER A 102 -3.00 6.41 6.68
C SER A 102 -2.43 7.56 5.86
N SER A 103 -2.67 7.58 4.54
CA SER A 103 -2.27 8.70 3.68
C SER A 103 -3.09 9.97 3.89
N ARG A 104 -4.26 9.87 4.52
CA ARG A 104 -5.12 11.00 4.89
C ARG A 104 -4.98 11.40 6.36
N ASN A 105 -4.34 10.60 7.18
CA ASN A 105 -3.91 11.04 8.49
C ASN A 105 -2.95 12.21 8.24
N GLY A 106 -3.36 13.40 8.69
CA GLY A 106 -2.58 14.62 8.53
C GLY A 106 -1.18 14.52 9.15
N ILE A 107 -0.60 15.63 9.43
CA ILE A 107 0.69 15.73 10.12
C ILE A 107 0.56 14.98 11.45
N ASP A 108 1.48 14.05 11.72
CA ASP A 108 1.54 13.31 12.99
C ASP A 108 2.05 14.27 14.09
N ILE A 109 1.12 15.04 14.64
CA ILE A 109 1.34 16.03 15.68
C ILE A 109 0.17 15.90 16.67
N ASP A 110 0.45 15.84 17.95
CA ASP A 110 -0.59 15.95 18.96
C ASP A 110 -1.12 17.41 19.11
N ASN A 111 -2.26 17.55 19.78
CA ASN A 111 -2.92 18.83 19.90
C ASN A 111 -2.09 19.88 20.72
N GLU A 112 -1.24 19.43 21.63
CA GLU A 112 -0.41 20.31 22.45
C GLU A 112 0.81 20.77 21.68
N GLU A 113 1.49 19.84 20.99
CA GLU A 113 2.58 20.15 20.07
C GLU A 113 2.11 21.11 18.97
N MET A 114 0.92 20.88 18.41
CA MET A 114 0.36 21.75 17.38
C MET A 114 0.13 23.18 17.89
N LYS A 115 -0.44 23.34 19.08
CA LYS A 115 -0.64 24.66 19.70
C LYS A 115 0.67 25.38 19.99
N LEU A 116 1.69 24.64 20.44
CA LEU A 116 3.02 25.20 20.70
C LEU A 116 3.65 25.71 19.39
N ILE A 117 3.61 24.91 18.35
CA ILE A 117 4.16 25.27 17.02
C ILE A 117 3.41 26.48 16.46
N ASP A 118 2.09 26.48 16.53
CA ASP A 118 1.24 27.60 16.07
C ASP A 118 1.60 28.90 16.78
N HIS A 119 1.77 28.84 18.11
CA HIS A 119 2.19 29.97 18.91
C HIS A 119 3.57 30.51 18.48
N ILE A 120 4.56 29.63 18.34
CA ILE A 120 5.92 30.01 17.93
C ILE A 120 5.92 30.64 16.54
N ILE A 121 5.18 30.05 15.59
CA ILE A 121 5.06 30.56 14.23
C ILE A 121 4.41 31.95 14.26
N LYS A 122 3.29 32.10 14.97
CA LYS A 122 2.57 33.36 15.07
C LYS A 122 3.45 34.49 15.60
N VAL A 123 4.13 34.26 16.72
CA VAL A 123 5.08 35.25 17.30
C VAL A 123 6.21 35.59 16.34
N GLY A 124 6.73 34.58 15.62
CA GLY A 124 7.80 34.80 14.64
C GLY A 124 7.34 35.64 13.44
N VAL A 125 6.14 35.34 12.91
CA VAL A 125 5.53 36.10 11.80
C VAL A 125 5.21 37.52 12.20
N ASP A 126 4.68 37.74 13.40
CA ASP A 126 4.41 39.08 13.94
C ASP A 126 5.70 39.90 14.06
N ASN A 127 6.84 39.24 14.23
CA ASN A 127 8.20 39.87 14.22
C ASN A 127 8.84 39.93 12.82
N ASN A 128 8.05 39.78 11.74
CA ASN A 128 8.50 39.81 10.34
C ASN A 128 9.57 38.75 9.98
N LYS A 129 9.60 37.60 10.67
CA LYS A 129 10.50 36.50 10.36
C LYS A 129 9.87 35.53 9.33
N SER A 130 10.69 34.98 8.46
CA SER A 130 10.24 33.90 7.57
C SER A 130 10.06 32.58 8.34
N ILE A 131 9.20 31.68 7.84
CA ILE A 131 9.01 30.35 8.43
C ILE A 131 10.36 29.59 8.55
N TYR A 132 11.24 29.74 7.57
CA TYR A 132 12.56 29.16 7.61
C TYR A 132 13.40 29.68 8.81
N GLN A 133 13.42 31.00 9.02
CA GLN A 133 14.13 31.61 10.15
C GLN A 133 13.56 31.16 11.49
N ILE A 134 12.23 31.14 11.61
CA ILE A 134 11.53 30.67 12.80
C ILE A 134 11.91 29.21 13.10
N LYS A 135 11.93 28.36 12.07
CA LYS A 135 12.35 26.95 12.23
C LYS A 135 13.81 26.81 12.68
N VAL A 136 14.72 27.56 12.09
CA VAL A 136 16.15 27.50 12.46
C VAL A 136 16.37 27.96 13.92
N GLU A 137 15.73 29.05 14.33
CA GLU A 137 15.84 29.57 15.68
C GLU A 137 15.21 28.65 16.74
N ASN A 138 14.18 27.92 16.38
CA ASN A 138 13.42 27.04 17.28
C ASN A 138 13.58 25.55 16.93
N ASN A 139 14.73 25.15 16.42
CA ASN A 139 14.98 23.79 15.93
C ASN A 139 14.76 22.71 17.00
N ASN A 140 14.98 23.01 18.28
CA ASN A 140 14.75 22.08 19.38
C ASN A 140 13.27 21.92 19.76
N SER A 141 12.45 22.93 19.48
CA SER A 141 11.02 22.95 19.82
C SER A 141 10.12 22.56 18.63
N ILE A 142 10.63 22.73 17.42
CA ILE A 142 9.89 22.40 16.19
C ILE A 142 10.61 21.24 15.49
N ASN A 143 10.12 20.03 15.69
CA ASN A 143 10.70 18.81 15.07
C ASN A 143 10.06 18.48 13.70
N LYS A 144 9.51 19.46 12.99
CA LYS A 144 8.86 19.27 11.68
C LYS A 144 9.66 19.97 10.58
N SER A 145 9.53 19.48 9.35
CA SER A 145 10.20 20.11 8.20
C SER A 145 9.56 21.48 7.87
N VAL A 146 10.31 22.35 7.23
CA VAL A 146 9.80 23.64 6.76
C VAL A 146 8.58 23.46 5.85
N THR A 147 8.62 22.46 4.96
CA THR A 147 7.49 22.12 4.05
C THR A 147 6.22 21.71 4.80
N THR A 148 6.36 21.16 6.00
CA THR A 148 5.22 20.75 6.86
C THR A 148 4.60 21.94 7.58
N LEU A 149 5.34 23.03 7.77
CA LEU A 149 4.93 24.22 8.50
C LEU A 149 4.19 25.25 7.62
N TYR A 150 4.22 25.07 6.30
CA TYR A 150 3.42 25.83 5.33
C TYR A 150 2.06 25.16 5.10
#